data_b0f34a4bdf65540438accccdb395302b
#
_entry.id   b0f34a4bdf65540438accccdb395302b
#
_cell.length_a   1.000
_cell.length_b   1.000
_cell.length_c   1.000
_cell.angle_alpha   90.00
_cell.angle_beta   90.00
_cell.angle_gamma   90.00
#
_symmetry.space_group_name_H-M   'P 1'
#
loop_
_entity.id
_entity.type
_entity.pdbx_description
1 polymer ?
#
loop_
_entity_poly.entity_id
_entity_poly.type
_entity_poly.pdbx_seq_one_letter_code
_entity_poly.pdbx_strand_id
1 'polypeptide(L)'
;MADPGPPVASAVAAAFEPDAADLARRLSAAAQRWQPGAMVTGVRRLPGGESSLTYLATVDSAPCDRIVVKVAPPGLPATRNRNVLRQAQLLAELHGTPVPVPEVLFTDDGALRHGPMFAMSFCEGDSLEPNIDEAPGPAPPPPELAARARHAARILADLHGRDVRAAWFTAERPLSLSGEIARWERALSTLPADFGLAWEGMCARLRATEPQPVAACLTHGDFRLGNTLCRGGRVTAVLDWEIWSRGDPRLDLAWFLLSLDGGAHPASVRAAPGIPGTGELIGEYEAARGSAVGSLSWFTALSLLKLTATTGLIAKHALRRGDTSNWGVRMLPRLRRMLADPGRALGEP
;
A
#
# COMPACT_ATOMS: atom_id res chain seq x y z
N MET A 1 -13.45 -32.80 -3.61
CA MET A 1 -12.72 -31.53 -3.79
C MET A 1 -12.79 -30.81 -2.46
N ALA A 2 -11.68 -30.75 -1.71
CA ALA A 2 -11.62 -30.12 -0.40
C ALA A 2 -11.54 -28.60 -0.60
N ASP A 3 -12.39 -27.89 0.16
CA ASP A 3 -12.40 -26.43 0.28
C ASP A 3 -10.99 -25.95 0.66
N PRO A 4 -10.34 -25.05 -0.10
CA PRO A 4 -9.11 -24.42 0.35
C PRO A 4 -9.50 -23.47 1.48
N GLY A 5 -9.18 -23.86 2.71
CA GLY A 5 -9.42 -23.07 3.90
C GLY A 5 -8.88 -21.64 3.75
N PRO A 6 -9.41 -20.65 4.51
CA PRO A 6 -9.12 -19.25 4.35
C PRO A 6 -7.61 -18.97 4.51
N PRO A 7 -7.03 -18.01 3.73
CA PRO A 7 -5.65 -17.62 3.90
C PRO A 7 -5.44 -17.15 5.34
N VAL A 8 -4.41 -17.70 5.97
CA VAL A 8 -4.10 -17.49 7.38
C VAL A 8 -3.83 -16.00 7.62
N ALA A 9 -4.83 -15.31 8.18
CA ALA A 9 -4.64 -13.97 8.71
C ALA A 9 -3.45 -13.97 9.69
N SER A 10 -2.60 -12.96 9.61
CA SER A 10 -1.44 -12.82 10.50
C SER A 10 -1.82 -13.12 11.94
N ALA A 11 -1.09 -14.02 12.61
CA ALA A 11 -1.38 -14.42 13.99
C ALA A 11 -1.36 -13.24 14.99
N VAL A 12 -0.70 -12.13 14.63
CA VAL A 12 -0.71 -10.88 15.39
C VAL A 12 -2.07 -10.19 15.28
N ALA A 13 -2.69 -10.18 14.09
CA ALA A 13 -4.00 -9.58 13.92
C ALA A 13 -5.11 -10.41 14.60
N ALA A 14 -5.00 -11.74 14.59
CA ALA A 14 -5.99 -12.63 15.24
C ALA A 14 -5.97 -12.51 16.78
N ALA A 15 -4.82 -12.22 17.39
CA ALA A 15 -4.68 -12.04 18.84
C ALA A 15 -5.31 -10.72 19.35
N PHE A 16 -5.62 -9.78 18.46
CA PHE A 16 -6.12 -8.44 18.79
C PHE A 16 -7.45 -8.12 18.07
N GLU A 17 -8.24 -9.13 17.73
CA GLU A 17 -9.56 -8.88 17.17
C GLU A 17 -10.50 -8.24 18.21
N PRO A 18 -11.24 -7.19 17.81
CA PRO A 18 -12.28 -6.63 18.66
C PRO A 18 -13.39 -7.68 18.85
N ASP A 19 -14.03 -7.66 20.02
CA ASP A 19 -15.26 -8.44 20.22
C ASP A 19 -16.30 -8.04 19.16
N ALA A 20 -16.83 -9.02 18.44
CA ALA A 20 -17.72 -8.79 17.30
C ALA A 20 -19.01 -8.06 17.69
N ALA A 21 -19.56 -8.38 18.87
CA ALA A 21 -20.77 -7.73 19.37
C ALA A 21 -20.48 -6.28 19.78
N ASP A 22 -19.30 -6.04 20.37
CA ASP A 22 -18.88 -4.71 20.73
C ASP A 22 -18.62 -3.82 19.49
N LEU A 23 -17.94 -4.36 18.50
CA LEU A 23 -17.72 -3.67 17.23
C LEU A 23 -19.03 -3.31 16.55
N ALA A 24 -20.00 -4.26 16.50
CA ALA A 24 -21.31 -4.02 15.91
C ALA A 24 -22.09 -2.93 16.66
N ARG A 25 -22.05 -2.91 17.99
CA ARG A 25 -22.69 -1.85 18.81
C ARG A 25 -22.07 -0.48 18.52
N ARG A 26 -20.75 -0.40 18.49
CA ARG A 26 -20.01 0.84 18.20
C ARG A 26 -20.31 1.37 16.80
N LEU A 27 -20.29 0.48 15.80
CA LEU A 27 -20.62 0.81 14.42
C LEU A 27 -22.06 1.33 14.31
N SER A 28 -23.02 0.66 14.96
CA SER A 28 -24.43 1.10 14.97
C SER A 28 -24.58 2.48 15.60
N ALA A 29 -23.93 2.73 16.74
CA ALA A 29 -23.97 4.04 17.38
C ALA A 29 -23.29 5.14 16.53
N ALA A 30 -22.20 4.84 15.86
CA ALA A 30 -21.52 5.77 14.98
C ALA A 30 -22.32 6.03 13.69
N ALA A 31 -22.89 4.99 13.09
CA ALA A 31 -23.74 5.10 11.92
C ALA A 31 -24.98 5.97 12.19
N GLN A 32 -25.62 5.83 13.35
CA GLN A 32 -26.74 6.68 13.73
C GLN A 32 -26.39 8.15 13.94
N ARG A 33 -25.17 8.44 14.39
CA ARG A 33 -24.68 9.85 14.47
C ARG A 33 -24.40 10.42 13.07
N TRP A 34 -23.92 9.59 12.16
CA TRP A 34 -23.68 9.98 10.76
C TRP A 34 -25.01 10.16 10.00
N GLN A 35 -25.91 9.20 10.12
CA GLN A 35 -27.20 9.21 9.44
C GLN A 35 -28.28 8.74 10.41
N PRO A 36 -29.18 9.62 10.89
CA PRO A 36 -30.29 9.23 11.75
C PRO A 36 -31.15 8.14 11.11
N GLY A 37 -31.39 7.08 11.86
CA GLY A 37 -32.12 5.89 11.38
C GLY A 37 -31.27 4.83 10.72
N ALA A 38 -30.00 5.04 10.45
CA ALA A 38 -29.11 4.03 9.91
C ALA A 38 -28.95 2.84 10.86
N MET A 39 -29.09 1.63 10.34
CA MET A 39 -28.96 0.38 11.11
C MET A 39 -27.87 -0.51 10.47
N VAL A 40 -26.90 -0.90 11.26
CA VAL A 40 -25.89 -1.88 10.84
C VAL A 40 -26.51 -3.28 10.99
N THR A 41 -26.72 -3.98 9.87
CA THR A 41 -27.37 -5.28 9.81
C THR A 41 -26.41 -6.43 9.63
N GLY A 42 -25.17 -6.17 9.26
CA GLY A 42 -24.14 -7.19 9.11
C GLY A 42 -22.74 -6.60 9.18
N VAL A 43 -21.82 -7.34 9.79
CA VAL A 43 -20.40 -6.98 9.83
C VAL A 43 -19.60 -8.24 9.52
N ARG A 44 -18.74 -8.17 8.49
CA ARG A 44 -17.83 -9.29 8.21
C ARG A 44 -16.41 -8.75 7.96
N ARG A 45 -15.43 -9.48 8.46
CA ARG A 45 -14.03 -9.16 8.22
C ARG A 45 -13.66 -9.38 6.75
N LEU A 46 -12.90 -8.45 6.19
CA LEU A 46 -12.26 -8.62 4.88
C LEU A 46 -10.84 -9.17 5.07
N PRO A 47 -10.39 -10.07 4.17
CA PRO A 47 -9.01 -10.54 4.21
C PRO A 47 -8.03 -9.40 3.88
N GLY A 48 -6.81 -9.48 4.40
CA GLY A 48 -5.76 -8.49 4.18
C GLY A 48 -5.68 -7.45 5.31
N GLY A 49 -4.71 -6.54 5.20
CA GLY A 49 -4.39 -5.53 6.21
C GLY A 49 -3.61 -6.10 7.41
N GLU A 50 -2.29 -5.84 7.45
CA GLU A 50 -1.44 -6.28 8.57
C GLU A 50 -1.41 -5.26 9.72
N SER A 51 -1.65 -4.00 9.43
CA SER A 51 -1.55 -2.88 10.38
C SER A 51 -2.88 -2.43 10.96
N SER A 52 -3.99 -2.68 10.26
CA SER A 52 -5.36 -2.39 10.68
C SER A 52 -6.31 -3.51 10.27
N LEU A 53 -7.42 -3.63 10.98
CA LEU A 53 -8.47 -4.60 10.69
C LEU A 53 -9.50 -3.94 9.76
N THR A 54 -9.84 -4.62 8.66
CA THR A 54 -10.81 -4.09 7.68
C THR A 54 -12.07 -4.94 7.69
N TYR A 55 -13.22 -4.28 7.77
CA TYR A 55 -14.52 -4.91 7.77
C TYR A 55 -15.40 -4.33 6.67
N LEU A 56 -16.28 -5.16 6.12
CA LEU A 56 -17.43 -4.74 5.34
C LEU A 56 -18.65 -4.77 6.25
N ALA A 57 -19.37 -3.66 6.32
CA ALA A 57 -20.65 -3.60 7.02
C ALA A 57 -21.79 -3.32 6.04
N THR A 58 -22.93 -3.97 6.27
CA THR A 58 -24.19 -3.69 5.60
C THR A 58 -24.99 -2.71 6.46
N VAL A 59 -25.54 -1.68 5.83
CA VAL A 59 -26.28 -0.61 6.53
C VAL A 59 -27.62 -0.40 5.84
N ASP A 60 -28.69 -0.52 6.60
CA ASP A 60 -30.04 -0.19 6.14
C ASP A 60 -30.39 1.26 6.49
N SER A 61 -31.33 1.85 5.74
CA SER A 61 -31.81 3.21 5.94
C SER A 61 -30.72 4.30 5.92
N ALA A 62 -29.69 4.09 5.08
CA ALA A 62 -28.59 5.01 4.84
C ALA A 62 -28.46 5.35 3.34
N PRO A 63 -27.70 6.40 2.97
CA PRO A 63 -27.45 6.75 1.57
C PRO A 63 -26.75 5.65 0.77
N CYS A 64 -26.08 4.70 1.44
CA CYS A 64 -25.43 3.54 0.84
C CYS A 64 -25.73 2.28 1.68
N ASP A 65 -25.83 1.15 1.01
CA ASP A 65 -26.12 -0.16 1.61
C ASP A 65 -24.88 -0.86 2.18
N ARG A 66 -23.70 -0.43 1.78
CA ARG A 66 -22.40 -1.02 2.18
C ARG A 66 -21.40 0.05 2.52
N ILE A 67 -20.68 -0.17 3.62
CA ILE A 67 -19.56 0.66 4.05
C ILE A 67 -18.35 -0.21 4.39
N VAL A 68 -17.16 0.34 4.20
CA VAL A 68 -15.90 -0.29 4.63
C VAL A 68 -15.41 0.38 5.90
N VAL A 69 -15.04 -0.43 6.90
CA VAL A 69 -14.59 0.07 8.21
C VAL A 69 -13.16 -0.37 8.45
N LYS A 70 -12.27 0.58 8.74
CA LYS A 70 -10.91 0.30 9.23
C LYS A 70 -10.86 0.55 10.74
N VAL A 71 -10.36 -0.46 11.47
CA VAL A 71 -10.24 -0.44 12.94
C VAL A 71 -8.78 -0.63 13.30
N ALA A 72 -8.25 0.21 14.17
CA ALA A 72 -6.92 0.00 14.74
C ALA A 72 -6.95 -1.22 15.67
N PRO A 73 -5.92 -2.09 15.68
CA PRO A 73 -5.90 -3.26 16.54
C PRO A 73 -6.04 -2.87 18.01
N PRO A 74 -7.02 -3.43 18.75
CA PRO A 74 -7.20 -3.16 20.17
C PRO A 74 -5.93 -3.50 20.97
N GLY A 75 -5.64 -2.73 22.02
CA GLY A 75 -4.49 -2.98 22.89
C GLY A 75 -3.12 -2.59 22.30
N LEU A 76 -3.07 -2.16 21.05
CA LEU A 76 -1.84 -1.63 20.44
C LEU A 76 -1.93 -0.12 20.26
N PRO A 77 -0.83 0.63 20.45
CA PRO A 77 -0.83 2.07 20.18
C PRO A 77 -1.21 2.37 18.74
N ALA A 78 -2.19 3.25 18.53
CA ALA A 78 -2.61 3.73 17.21
C ALA A 78 -1.62 4.77 16.68
N THR A 79 -0.38 4.35 16.41
CA THR A 79 0.70 5.20 15.92
C THR A 79 1.19 4.73 14.56
N ARG A 80 1.75 5.63 13.76
CA ARG A 80 2.27 5.36 12.41
C ARG A 80 1.20 4.72 11.52
N ASN A 81 1.51 3.57 10.89
CA ASN A 81 0.62 2.82 10.00
C ASN A 81 -0.65 2.29 10.69
N ARG A 82 -0.65 2.14 12.02
CA ARG A 82 -1.85 1.77 12.80
C ARG A 82 -2.74 2.96 13.17
N ASN A 83 -2.35 4.18 12.84
CA ASN A 83 -3.19 5.36 13.08
C ASN A 83 -4.22 5.50 11.96
N VAL A 84 -5.36 4.83 12.13
CA VAL A 84 -6.45 4.83 11.14
C VAL A 84 -7.11 6.21 11.02
N LEU A 85 -7.12 7.03 12.07
CA LEU A 85 -7.68 8.39 12.00
C LEU A 85 -6.81 9.33 11.17
N ARG A 86 -5.48 9.11 11.16
CA ARG A 86 -4.57 9.83 10.27
C ARG A 86 -4.85 9.49 8.80
N GLN A 87 -5.24 8.24 8.50
CA GLN A 87 -5.69 7.86 7.17
C GLN A 87 -7.02 8.53 6.82
N ALA A 88 -8.01 8.49 7.72
CA ALA A 88 -9.30 9.14 7.52
C ALA A 88 -9.16 10.65 7.24
N GLN A 89 -8.30 11.33 7.98
CA GLN A 89 -8.03 12.75 7.80
C GLN A 89 -7.48 13.06 6.40
N LEU A 90 -6.54 12.23 5.89
CA LEU A 90 -6.04 12.38 4.53
C LEU A 90 -7.10 12.08 3.47
N LEU A 91 -7.87 10.99 3.63
CA LEU A 91 -8.93 10.65 2.68
C LEU A 91 -9.98 11.77 2.58
N ALA A 92 -10.35 12.39 3.70
CA ALA A 92 -11.26 13.53 3.70
C ALA A 92 -10.69 14.74 2.93
N GLU A 93 -9.38 14.99 3.02
CA GLU A 93 -8.69 16.04 2.27
C GLU A 93 -8.62 15.75 0.77
N LEU A 94 -8.49 14.48 0.38
CA LEU A 94 -8.40 14.07 -1.02
C LEU A 94 -9.77 13.90 -1.69
N HIS A 95 -10.84 13.75 -0.92
CA HIS A 95 -12.18 13.55 -1.48
C HIS A 95 -12.60 14.73 -2.37
N GLY A 96 -13.19 14.43 -3.53
CA GLY A 96 -13.58 15.44 -4.51
C GLY A 96 -12.42 16.04 -5.33
N THR A 97 -11.21 15.52 -5.19
CA THR A 97 -10.04 15.89 -6.01
C THR A 97 -9.86 14.94 -7.20
N PRO A 98 -8.94 15.21 -8.15
CA PRO A 98 -8.61 14.27 -9.23
C PRO A 98 -8.07 12.92 -8.74
N VAL A 99 -7.57 12.81 -7.50
CA VAL A 99 -7.15 11.55 -6.89
C VAL A 99 -8.38 10.82 -6.35
N PRO A 100 -8.85 9.74 -6.98
CA PRO A 100 -10.06 9.06 -6.53
C PRO A 100 -9.78 8.31 -5.24
N VAL A 101 -10.56 8.59 -4.21
CA VAL A 101 -10.48 7.94 -2.90
C VAL A 101 -11.89 7.66 -2.36
N PRO A 102 -12.06 6.64 -1.50
CA PRO A 102 -13.31 6.46 -0.78
C PRO A 102 -13.66 7.69 0.07
N GLU A 103 -14.93 8.06 0.12
CA GLU A 103 -15.43 9.10 1.01
C GLU A 103 -15.40 8.63 2.47
N VAL A 104 -14.88 9.45 3.38
CA VAL A 104 -14.96 9.18 4.83
C VAL A 104 -16.35 9.57 5.32
N LEU A 105 -17.07 8.59 5.85
CA LEU A 105 -18.45 8.76 6.31
C LEU A 105 -18.52 9.19 7.77
N PHE A 106 -17.74 8.54 8.62
CA PHE A 106 -17.63 8.89 10.03
C PHE A 106 -16.33 8.32 10.64
N THR A 107 -15.97 8.89 11.78
CA THR A 107 -14.84 8.44 12.61
C THR A 107 -15.32 8.17 14.03
N ASP A 108 -14.57 7.31 14.74
CA ASP A 108 -14.77 7.04 16.17
C ASP A 108 -13.38 6.87 16.80
N ASP A 109 -13.04 7.70 17.75
CA ASP A 109 -11.72 7.74 18.39
C ASP A 109 -11.45 6.58 19.36
N GLY A 110 -12.51 5.81 19.66
CA GLY A 110 -12.42 4.65 20.53
C GLY A 110 -12.14 5.01 21.99
N ALA A 111 -13.06 4.76 22.91
CA ALA A 111 -12.75 4.84 24.34
C ALA A 111 -11.65 3.82 24.68
N LEU A 112 -10.87 4.08 25.71
CA LEU A 112 -9.63 3.43 26.21
C LEU A 112 -9.45 1.90 26.02
N ARG A 113 -10.49 1.15 25.67
CA ARG A 113 -10.46 -0.31 25.46
C ARG A 113 -10.61 -0.74 24.01
N HIS A 114 -10.97 0.19 23.12
CA HIS A 114 -11.28 -0.12 21.73
C HIS A 114 -10.42 0.76 20.84
N GLY A 115 -9.71 0.19 19.92
CA GLY A 115 -8.92 0.97 18.96
C GLY A 115 -9.81 1.96 18.19
N PRO A 116 -9.28 3.11 17.77
CA PRO A 116 -10.00 4.04 16.93
C PRO A 116 -10.41 3.37 15.60
N MET A 117 -11.50 3.87 15.00
CA MET A 117 -11.99 3.38 13.71
C MET A 117 -12.50 4.52 12.83
N PHE A 118 -12.60 4.27 11.56
CA PHE A 118 -13.35 5.09 10.63
C PHE A 118 -14.09 4.24 9.61
N ALA A 119 -15.21 4.77 9.13
CA ALA A 119 -15.96 4.19 8.03
C ALA A 119 -15.78 5.02 6.77
N MET A 120 -15.76 4.35 5.64
CA MET A 120 -15.67 4.96 4.32
C MET A 120 -16.64 4.29 3.36
N SER A 121 -16.98 4.98 2.28
CA SER A 121 -17.84 4.45 1.22
C SER A 121 -17.26 3.18 0.63
N PHE A 122 -18.15 2.24 0.31
CA PHE A 122 -17.76 1.07 -0.47
C PHE A 122 -17.55 1.49 -1.93
N CYS A 123 -16.35 1.27 -2.46
CA CYS A 123 -16.05 1.50 -3.86
C CYS A 123 -16.11 0.17 -4.62
N GLU A 124 -16.83 0.15 -5.73
CA GLU A 124 -16.86 -1.00 -6.61
C GLU A 124 -15.68 -1.00 -7.57
N GLY A 125 -15.21 -2.18 -7.91
CA GLY A 125 -14.10 -2.43 -8.83
C GLY A 125 -13.35 -3.69 -8.46
N ASP A 126 -12.46 -4.08 -9.34
CA ASP A 126 -11.51 -5.15 -9.09
C ASP A 126 -10.11 -4.58 -8.85
N SER A 127 -9.35 -5.26 -8.04
CA SER A 127 -7.93 -4.97 -7.79
C SER A 127 -7.10 -6.13 -8.32
N LEU A 128 -5.99 -5.83 -8.97
CA LEU A 128 -5.07 -6.81 -9.52
C LEU A 128 -3.63 -6.30 -9.47
N GLU A 129 -2.73 -7.12 -8.95
CA GLU A 129 -1.29 -6.94 -9.13
C GLU A 129 -0.82 -7.79 -10.31
N PRO A 130 -0.63 -7.23 -11.52
CA PRO A 130 -0.63 -7.99 -12.76
C PRO A 130 0.45 -9.05 -12.87
N ASN A 131 1.60 -8.82 -12.24
CA ASN A 131 2.75 -9.70 -12.30
C ASN A 131 2.83 -10.72 -11.14
N ILE A 132 2.02 -10.53 -10.10
CA ILE A 132 2.13 -11.25 -8.83
C ILE A 132 0.90 -12.09 -8.57
N ASP A 133 -0.29 -11.52 -8.78
CA ASP A 133 -1.53 -12.18 -8.41
C ASP A 133 -1.87 -13.35 -9.35
N GLU A 134 -2.13 -14.49 -8.77
CA GLU A 134 -2.89 -15.55 -9.42
C GLU A 134 -4.37 -15.16 -9.33
N ALA A 135 -4.84 -14.38 -10.32
CA ALA A 135 -6.20 -13.90 -10.30
C ALA A 135 -7.19 -15.09 -10.24
N PRO A 136 -8.21 -15.03 -9.38
CA PRO A 136 -9.26 -16.05 -9.28
C PRO A 136 -10.19 -16.09 -10.51
N GLY A 137 -9.92 -15.28 -11.54
CA GLY A 137 -10.68 -15.15 -12.77
C GLY A 137 -9.79 -14.85 -13.97
N PRO A 138 -10.39 -14.65 -15.17
CA PRO A 138 -9.63 -14.24 -16.33
C PRO A 138 -8.96 -12.88 -16.09
N ALA A 139 -7.67 -12.79 -16.40
CA ALA A 139 -6.95 -11.51 -16.34
C ALA A 139 -7.63 -10.49 -17.28
N PRO A 140 -7.63 -9.20 -16.93
CA PRO A 140 -8.11 -8.16 -17.83
C PRO A 140 -7.46 -8.24 -19.20
N PRO A 141 -8.16 -7.91 -20.29
CA PRO A 141 -7.54 -7.85 -21.61
C PRO A 141 -6.33 -6.91 -21.62
N PRO A 142 -5.27 -7.22 -22.40
CA PRO A 142 -4.07 -6.38 -22.46
C PRO A 142 -4.30 -4.89 -22.69
N PRO A 143 -5.24 -4.43 -23.57
CA PRO A 143 -5.54 -3.00 -23.72
C PRO A 143 -6.13 -2.37 -22.46
N GLU A 144 -6.93 -3.10 -21.73
CA GLU A 144 -7.53 -2.64 -20.47
C GLU A 144 -6.47 -2.51 -19.37
N LEU A 145 -5.60 -3.50 -19.26
CA LEU A 145 -4.49 -3.47 -18.28
C LEU A 145 -3.53 -2.32 -18.58
N ALA A 146 -3.23 -2.07 -19.86
CA ALA A 146 -2.46 -0.91 -20.27
C ALA A 146 -3.13 0.42 -19.89
N ALA A 147 -4.45 0.51 -20.10
CA ALA A 147 -5.21 1.71 -19.73
C ALA A 147 -5.22 1.95 -18.22
N ARG A 148 -5.35 0.90 -17.39
CA ARG A 148 -5.23 0.97 -15.91
C ARG A 148 -3.87 1.53 -15.51
N ALA A 149 -2.79 1.01 -16.06
CA ALA A 149 -1.43 1.43 -15.72
C ALA A 149 -1.18 2.90 -16.09
N ARG A 150 -1.58 3.33 -17.30
CA ARG A 150 -1.48 4.75 -17.72
C ARG A 150 -2.34 5.66 -16.85
N HIS A 151 -3.57 5.25 -16.53
CA HIS A 151 -4.43 6.06 -15.66
C HIS A 151 -3.87 6.17 -14.24
N ALA A 152 -3.32 5.09 -13.71
CA ALA A 152 -2.63 5.11 -12.40
C ALA A 152 -1.41 6.05 -12.41
N ALA A 153 -0.61 6.06 -13.48
CA ALA A 153 0.51 6.99 -13.61
C ALA A 153 0.05 8.47 -13.55
N ARG A 154 -1.05 8.81 -14.24
CA ARG A 154 -1.64 10.16 -14.19
C ARG A 154 -2.18 10.52 -12.81
N ILE A 155 -2.89 9.59 -12.15
CA ILE A 155 -3.37 9.79 -10.77
C ILE A 155 -2.21 10.02 -9.80
N LEU A 156 -1.10 9.30 -9.98
CA LEU A 156 0.10 9.50 -9.16
C LEU A 156 0.70 10.89 -9.37
N ALA A 157 0.70 11.39 -10.61
CA ALA A 157 1.12 12.76 -10.92
C ALA A 157 0.19 13.80 -10.26
N ASP A 158 -1.13 13.60 -10.33
CA ASP A 158 -2.12 14.43 -9.65
C ASP A 158 -1.90 14.45 -8.13
N LEU A 159 -1.66 13.28 -7.53
CA LEU A 159 -1.35 13.16 -6.10
C LEU A 159 -0.12 13.99 -5.73
N HIS A 160 0.98 13.83 -6.45
CA HIS A 160 2.23 14.56 -6.19
C HIS A 160 2.11 16.05 -6.51
N GLY A 161 1.15 16.45 -7.34
CA GLY A 161 0.83 17.84 -7.65
C GLY A 161 -0.03 18.54 -6.61
N ARG A 162 -0.60 17.81 -5.64
CA ARG A 162 -1.50 18.38 -4.62
C ARG A 162 -0.78 19.32 -3.67
N ASP A 163 -1.27 20.55 -3.59
CA ASP A 163 -0.87 21.52 -2.56
C ASP A 163 -1.76 21.34 -1.32
N VAL A 164 -1.37 20.41 -0.45
CA VAL A 164 -2.08 20.19 0.82
C VAL A 164 -1.62 21.20 1.84
N ARG A 165 -2.47 22.20 2.14
CA ARG A 165 -2.17 23.31 3.05
C ARG A 165 -2.64 23.10 4.50
N ALA A 166 -3.31 21.98 4.77
CA ALA A 166 -3.81 21.69 6.10
C ALA A 166 -2.68 21.69 7.14
N ALA A 167 -2.92 22.31 8.29
CA ALA A 167 -1.89 22.46 9.34
C ALA A 167 -1.33 21.13 9.82
N TRP A 168 -2.18 20.10 9.91
CA TRP A 168 -1.76 18.76 10.30
C TRP A 168 -0.80 18.12 9.28
N PHE A 169 -0.98 18.39 7.97
CA PHE A 169 -0.08 17.89 6.93
C PHE A 169 1.24 18.67 6.90
N THR A 170 1.18 20.00 7.02
CA THR A 170 2.39 20.83 7.02
C THR A 170 3.26 20.61 8.27
N ALA A 171 2.66 20.16 9.37
CA ALA A 171 3.38 19.76 10.59
C ALA A 171 4.09 18.39 10.47
N GLU A 172 3.69 17.56 9.49
CA GLU A 172 4.38 16.28 9.23
C GLU A 172 5.81 16.53 8.76
N ARG A 173 6.76 15.91 9.44
CA ARG A 173 8.17 16.01 9.05
C ARG A 173 8.39 15.28 7.72
N PRO A 174 8.97 15.94 6.70
CA PRO A 174 9.28 15.28 5.43
C PRO A 174 10.23 14.09 5.63
N LEU A 175 9.99 13.01 4.89
CA LEU A 175 10.92 11.90 4.79
C LEU A 175 12.18 12.36 4.06
N SER A 176 13.34 12.19 4.69
CA SER A 176 14.63 12.35 4.00
C SER A 176 15.02 11.03 3.33
N LEU A 177 15.76 11.12 2.23
CA LEU A 177 16.24 9.92 1.51
C LEU A 177 17.17 9.08 2.40
N SER A 178 18.09 9.73 3.12
CA SER A 178 18.92 9.05 4.12
C SER A 178 18.10 8.41 5.25
N GLY A 179 16.98 9.03 5.64
CA GLY A 179 16.04 8.49 6.62
C GLY A 179 15.35 7.21 6.13
N GLU A 180 14.98 7.16 4.84
CA GLU A 180 14.41 5.96 4.22
C GLU A 180 15.45 4.83 4.14
N ILE A 181 16.68 5.10 3.75
CA ILE A 181 17.75 4.09 3.79
C ILE A 181 17.87 3.52 5.22
N ALA A 182 17.98 4.39 6.22
CA ALA A 182 18.13 3.98 7.62
C ALA A 182 16.90 3.20 8.14
N ARG A 183 15.70 3.49 7.65
CA ARG A 183 14.47 2.75 7.97
C ARG A 183 14.56 1.30 7.50
N TRP A 184 14.92 1.10 6.22
CA TRP A 184 14.99 -0.23 5.64
C TRP A 184 16.19 -1.02 6.15
N GLU A 185 17.32 -0.39 6.39
CA GLU A 185 18.49 -0.98 7.05
C GLU A 185 18.12 -1.54 8.43
N ARG A 186 17.40 -0.77 9.27
CA ARG A 186 16.93 -1.27 10.57
C ARG A 186 15.99 -2.46 10.42
N ALA A 187 15.15 -2.49 9.40
CA ALA A 187 14.28 -3.64 9.15
C ALA A 187 15.09 -4.87 8.73
N LEU A 188 16.03 -4.69 7.80
CA LEU A 188 16.92 -5.75 7.30
C LEU A 188 17.83 -6.31 8.40
N SER A 189 18.38 -5.48 9.28
CA SER A 189 19.23 -5.93 10.39
C SER A 189 18.50 -6.84 11.39
N THR A 190 17.16 -6.88 11.36
CA THR A 190 16.37 -7.81 12.18
C THR A 190 16.18 -9.18 11.54
N LEU A 191 16.58 -9.35 10.28
CA LEU A 191 16.39 -10.61 9.55
C LEU A 191 17.43 -11.65 9.98
N PRO A 192 17.09 -12.95 9.92
CA PRO A 192 18.04 -14.02 10.16
C PRO A 192 19.22 -13.97 9.17
N ALA A 193 20.44 -14.17 9.68
CA ALA A 193 21.65 -14.12 8.87
C ALA A 193 21.67 -15.22 7.78
N ASP A 194 21.06 -16.37 8.03
CA ASP A 194 20.93 -17.49 7.08
C ASP A 194 20.02 -17.15 5.88
N PHE A 195 19.28 -16.03 5.91
CA PHE A 195 18.63 -15.51 4.71
C PHE A 195 19.65 -15.10 3.64
N GLY A 196 20.91 -14.83 3.99
CA GLY A 196 22.00 -14.56 3.06
C GLY A 196 21.75 -13.36 2.16
N LEU A 197 21.07 -12.33 2.67
CA LEU A 197 20.74 -11.10 1.96
C LEU A 197 21.87 -10.08 2.17
N ALA A 198 22.73 -9.91 1.18
CA ALA A 198 23.88 -8.98 1.23
C ALA A 198 23.42 -7.53 0.94
N TRP A 199 22.63 -6.96 1.83
CA TRP A 199 22.00 -5.64 1.68
C TRP A 199 22.92 -4.46 2.08
N GLU A 200 23.96 -4.72 2.88
CA GLU A 200 24.85 -3.69 3.41
C GLU A 200 25.55 -2.90 2.30
N GLY A 201 26.03 -3.60 1.26
CA GLY A 201 26.64 -2.99 0.07
C GLY A 201 25.68 -2.06 -0.65
N MET A 202 24.41 -2.44 -0.78
CA MET A 202 23.36 -1.58 -1.37
C MET A 202 23.14 -0.33 -0.51
N CYS A 203 23.03 -0.46 0.81
CA CYS A 203 22.87 0.68 1.71
C CYS A 203 24.05 1.65 1.63
N ALA A 204 25.28 1.13 1.62
CA ALA A 204 26.50 1.95 1.51
C ALA A 204 26.51 2.73 0.18
N ARG A 205 26.17 2.05 -0.92
CA ARG A 205 26.14 2.67 -2.25
C ARG A 205 25.04 3.71 -2.38
N LEU A 206 23.83 3.43 -1.90
CA LEU A 206 22.74 4.41 -1.88
C LEU A 206 23.12 5.67 -1.09
N ARG A 207 23.83 5.55 0.04
CA ARG A 207 24.33 6.73 0.79
C ARG A 207 25.38 7.51 0.03
N ALA A 208 26.29 6.80 -0.65
CA ALA A 208 27.37 7.44 -1.41
C ALA A 208 26.89 8.21 -2.65
N THR A 209 25.71 7.81 -3.19
CA THR A 209 25.16 8.36 -4.44
C THR A 209 23.79 9.03 -4.23
N GLU A 210 23.49 9.47 -3.01
CA GLU A 210 22.20 10.11 -2.69
C GLU A 210 21.98 11.33 -3.60
N PRO A 211 20.87 11.36 -4.35
CA PRO A 211 20.58 12.48 -5.25
C PRO A 211 20.15 13.71 -4.48
N GLN A 212 20.24 14.87 -5.13
CA GLN A 212 19.70 16.10 -4.57
C GLN A 212 18.20 15.95 -4.30
N PRO A 213 17.73 16.35 -3.10
CA PRO A 213 16.33 16.30 -2.77
C PRO A 213 15.54 17.29 -3.63
N VAL A 214 14.30 16.93 -3.94
CA VAL A 214 13.31 17.84 -4.54
C VAL A 214 12.30 18.27 -3.49
N ALA A 215 11.44 19.23 -3.83
CA ALA A 215 10.38 19.67 -2.94
C ALA A 215 9.50 18.49 -2.51
N ALA A 216 9.35 18.29 -1.20
CA ALA A 216 8.55 17.22 -0.66
C ALA A 216 7.05 17.48 -0.94
N CYS A 217 6.38 16.46 -1.46
CA CYS A 217 4.95 16.45 -1.72
C CYS A 217 4.24 15.37 -0.89
N LEU A 218 2.93 15.23 -1.07
CA LEU A 218 2.18 14.09 -0.56
C LEU A 218 2.57 12.83 -1.33
N THR A 219 3.01 11.80 -0.62
CA THR A 219 3.32 10.47 -1.16
C THR A 219 2.42 9.40 -0.54
N HIS A 220 2.07 8.39 -1.33
CA HIS A 220 1.27 7.24 -0.87
C HIS A 220 2.10 6.27 -0.03
N GLY A 221 3.33 6.04 -0.46
CA GLY A 221 4.26 5.09 0.18
C GLY A 221 4.15 3.65 -0.31
N ASP A 222 3.00 3.22 -0.86
CA ASP A 222 2.78 1.90 -1.46
C ASP A 222 1.87 1.96 -2.70
N PHE A 223 2.13 2.93 -3.59
CA PHE A 223 1.32 3.11 -4.79
C PHE A 223 1.63 2.01 -5.83
N ARG A 224 0.63 1.18 -6.11
CA ARG A 224 0.70 0.05 -7.07
C ARG A 224 -0.70 -0.35 -7.50
N LEU A 225 -0.86 -1.09 -8.61
CA LEU A 225 -2.19 -1.48 -9.11
C LEU A 225 -2.96 -2.36 -8.11
N GLY A 226 -2.26 -3.18 -7.32
CA GLY A 226 -2.88 -3.96 -6.23
C GLY A 226 -3.55 -3.11 -5.15
N ASN A 227 -3.17 -1.85 -5.02
CA ASN A 227 -3.78 -0.88 -4.10
C ASN A 227 -4.75 0.09 -4.82
N THR A 228 -5.23 -0.28 -6.01
CA THR A 228 -6.27 0.47 -6.71
C THR A 228 -7.48 -0.41 -6.98
N LEU A 229 -8.66 0.19 -7.03
CA LEU A 229 -9.84 -0.42 -7.61
C LEU A 229 -10.04 0.10 -9.02
N CYS A 230 -10.40 -0.79 -9.94
CA CYS A 230 -10.58 -0.46 -11.33
C CYS A 230 -11.95 -0.95 -11.85
N ARG A 231 -12.52 -0.17 -12.77
CA ARG A 231 -13.64 -0.62 -13.63
C ARG A 231 -13.20 -0.44 -15.09
N GLY A 232 -13.10 -1.55 -15.81
CA GLY A 232 -12.46 -1.54 -17.12
C GLY A 232 -11.04 -0.97 -17.02
N GLY A 233 -10.65 -0.12 -17.96
CA GLY A 233 -9.34 0.54 -17.96
C GLY A 233 -9.18 1.74 -17.01
N ARG A 234 -10.14 2.01 -16.12
CA ARG A 234 -10.15 3.20 -15.26
C ARG A 234 -9.99 2.85 -13.79
N VAL A 235 -9.06 3.49 -13.11
CA VAL A 235 -8.95 3.49 -11.64
C VAL A 235 -10.10 4.30 -11.06
N THR A 236 -10.85 3.71 -10.15
CA THR A 236 -12.02 4.30 -9.47
C THR A 236 -11.75 4.64 -8.01
N ALA A 237 -10.76 4.00 -7.38
CA ALA A 237 -10.30 4.37 -6.05
C ALA A 237 -8.84 3.96 -5.85
N VAL A 238 -8.09 4.77 -5.10
CA VAL A 238 -6.79 4.44 -4.53
C VAL A 238 -7.00 4.09 -3.06
N LEU A 239 -6.47 2.94 -2.66
CA LEU A 239 -6.66 2.34 -1.34
C LEU A 239 -5.35 2.27 -0.57
N ASP A 240 -5.44 1.91 0.70
CA ASP A 240 -4.31 1.54 1.59
C ASP A 240 -3.31 2.67 1.87
N TRP A 241 -3.83 3.77 2.37
CA TRP A 241 -3.10 4.99 2.72
C TRP A 241 -2.38 4.93 4.09
N GLU A 242 -2.06 3.75 4.59
CA GLU A 242 -1.54 3.59 5.95
C GLU A 242 -0.11 4.13 6.17
N ILE A 243 0.68 4.20 5.09
CA ILE A 243 2.08 4.66 5.11
C ILE A 243 2.32 5.95 4.32
N TRP A 244 1.24 6.71 4.04
CA TRP A 244 1.38 8.00 3.40
C TRP A 244 2.35 8.92 4.16
N SER A 245 3.01 9.82 3.45
CA SER A 245 3.99 10.73 4.04
C SER A 245 4.17 12.01 3.20
N ARG A 246 4.94 12.94 3.73
CA ARG A 246 5.58 13.98 2.91
C ARG A 246 6.94 13.46 2.47
N GLY A 247 7.21 13.45 1.17
CA GLY A 247 8.47 12.89 0.68
C GLY A 247 8.78 13.27 -0.75
N ASP A 248 9.88 12.73 -1.24
CA ASP A 248 10.28 12.88 -2.64
C ASP A 248 9.32 12.06 -3.54
N PRO A 249 8.65 12.66 -4.54
CA PRO A 249 7.72 11.96 -5.42
C PRO A 249 8.34 10.77 -6.16
N ARG A 250 9.66 10.80 -6.39
CA ARG A 250 10.36 9.73 -7.08
C ARG A 250 10.35 8.41 -6.31
N LEU A 251 10.12 8.44 -4.98
CA LEU A 251 9.95 7.24 -4.14
C LEU A 251 8.73 6.43 -4.58
N ASP A 252 7.59 7.09 -4.76
CA ASP A 252 6.35 6.41 -5.17
C ASP A 252 6.40 6.00 -6.65
N LEU A 253 6.94 6.87 -7.51
CA LEU A 253 7.01 6.57 -8.94
C LEU A 253 7.90 5.36 -9.20
N ALA A 254 9.10 5.30 -8.59
CA ALA A 254 9.99 4.16 -8.74
C ALA A 254 9.37 2.87 -8.18
N TRP A 255 8.64 2.96 -7.07
CA TRP A 255 7.92 1.82 -6.49
C TRP A 255 6.81 1.31 -7.42
N PHE A 256 6.01 2.22 -7.98
CA PHE A 256 4.96 1.91 -8.94
C PHE A 256 5.53 1.22 -10.19
N LEU A 257 6.57 1.79 -10.80
CA LEU A 257 7.22 1.23 -11.98
C LEU A 257 7.81 -0.16 -11.69
N LEU A 258 8.47 -0.34 -10.54
CA LEU A 258 9.02 -1.64 -10.12
C LEU A 258 7.92 -2.71 -9.97
N SER A 259 6.76 -2.36 -9.42
CA SER A 259 5.64 -3.30 -9.27
C SER A 259 5.10 -3.80 -10.62
N LEU A 260 5.22 -2.99 -11.66
CA LEU A 260 4.78 -3.32 -13.01
C LEU A 260 5.84 -4.00 -13.87
N ASP A 261 7.11 -3.96 -13.47
CA ASP A 261 8.21 -4.60 -14.21
C ASP A 261 8.32 -6.09 -13.86
N GLY A 262 7.70 -6.93 -14.68
CA GLY A 262 7.76 -8.38 -14.52
C GLY A 262 9.17 -9.00 -14.62
N GLY A 263 10.14 -8.28 -15.18
CA GLY A 263 11.54 -8.68 -15.23
C GLY A 263 12.33 -8.32 -13.98
N ALA A 264 12.06 -7.14 -13.43
CA ALA A 264 12.77 -6.60 -12.27
C ALA A 264 12.14 -6.98 -10.93
N HIS A 265 10.82 -7.13 -10.85
CA HIS A 265 10.15 -7.45 -9.58
C HIS A 265 10.42 -8.90 -9.16
N PRO A 266 11.01 -9.15 -7.97
CA PRO A 266 11.41 -10.50 -7.54
C PRO A 266 10.26 -11.47 -7.30
N ALA A 267 9.07 -10.99 -6.99
CA ALA A 267 7.88 -11.82 -6.80
C ALA A 267 7.12 -12.06 -8.12
N SER A 268 7.58 -11.53 -9.24
CA SER A 268 6.92 -11.74 -10.53
C SER A 268 6.91 -13.21 -10.90
N VAL A 269 5.73 -13.77 -11.01
CA VAL A 269 5.52 -15.18 -11.43
C VAL A 269 5.31 -15.30 -12.94
N ARG A 270 4.92 -14.19 -13.58
CA ARG A 270 4.69 -14.09 -15.03
C ARG A 270 4.88 -12.66 -15.52
N ALA A 271 5.21 -12.50 -16.79
CA ALA A 271 5.05 -11.21 -17.45
C ALA A 271 3.56 -11.00 -17.78
N ALA A 272 2.97 -9.92 -17.35
CA ALA A 272 1.60 -9.58 -17.71
C ALA A 272 1.59 -8.92 -19.09
N PRO A 273 0.96 -9.54 -20.10
CA PRO A 273 0.90 -8.95 -21.44
C PRO A 273 0.09 -7.65 -21.40
N GLY A 274 0.58 -6.64 -22.11
CA GLY A 274 -0.11 -5.35 -22.25
C GLY A 274 0.29 -4.29 -21.22
N ILE A 275 1.15 -4.60 -20.24
CA ILE A 275 1.73 -3.56 -19.37
C ILE A 275 2.62 -2.66 -20.24
N PRO A 276 2.40 -1.31 -20.23
CA PRO A 276 3.25 -0.37 -20.94
C PRO A 276 4.68 -0.40 -20.40
N GLY A 277 5.64 -0.10 -21.27
CA GLY A 277 7.03 0.00 -20.87
C GLY A 277 7.28 1.14 -19.86
N THR A 278 8.31 1.01 -19.06
CA THR A 278 8.68 2.00 -18.01
C THR A 278 8.78 3.41 -18.57
N GLY A 279 9.43 3.60 -19.75
CA GLY A 279 9.55 4.90 -20.39
C GLY A 279 8.21 5.52 -20.80
N GLU A 280 7.25 4.71 -21.24
CA GLU A 280 5.90 5.17 -21.57
C GLU A 280 5.15 5.65 -20.30
N LEU A 281 5.23 4.89 -19.21
CA LEU A 281 4.57 5.27 -17.96
C LEU A 281 5.21 6.50 -17.32
N ILE A 282 6.54 6.67 -17.44
CA ILE A 282 7.21 7.92 -17.07
C ILE A 282 6.67 9.08 -17.91
N GLY A 283 6.54 8.91 -19.21
CA GLY A 283 5.99 9.94 -20.10
C GLY A 283 4.54 10.34 -19.74
N GLU A 284 3.68 9.36 -19.38
CA GLU A 284 2.31 9.64 -18.90
C GLU A 284 2.33 10.44 -17.58
N TYR A 285 3.20 10.08 -16.66
CA TYR A 285 3.37 10.79 -15.39
C TYR A 285 3.88 12.22 -15.63
N GLU A 286 4.95 12.41 -16.41
CA GLU A 286 5.56 13.71 -16.70
C GLU A 286 4.61 14.65 -17.43
N ALA A 287 3.86 14.12 -18.41
CA ALA A 287 2.85 14.88 -19.13
C ALA A 287 1.74 15.39 -18.19
N ALA A 288 1.26 14.55 -17.27
CA ALA A 288 0.26 14.95 -16.27
C ALA A 288 0.85 15.90 -15.20
N ARG A 289 2.11 15.69 -14.80
CA ARG A 289 2.81 16.51 -13.80
C ARG A 289 3.25 17.87 -14.33
N GLY A 290 3.44 17.99 -15.64
CA GLY A 290 3.97 19.19 -16.29
C GLY A 290 5.47 19.44 -16.06
N SER A 291 6.22 18.43 -15.61
CA SER A 291 7.65 18.54 -15.38
C SER A 291 8.36 17.20 -15.47
N ALA A 292 9.62 17.21 -15.91
CA ALA A 292 10.44 16.02 -15.95
C ALA A 292 10.86 15.54 -14.56
N VAL A 293 10.95 14.21 -14.40
CA VAL A 293 11.30 13.54 -13.13
C VAL A 293 12.80 13.39 -12.94
N GLY A 294 13.56 13.32 -14.02
CA GLY A 294 14.98 13.01 -13.99
C GLY A 294 15.26 11.51 -13.79
N SER A 295 16.47 11.16 -13.36
CA SER A 295 16.89 9.77 -13.19
C SER A 295 16.16 9.11 -12.02
N LEU A 296 15.62 7.90 -12.24
CA LEU A 296 14.96 7.06 -11.26
C LEU A 296 15.81 5.88 -10.77
N SER A 297 16.99 5.65 -11.35
CA SER A 297 17.81 4.46 -11.04
C SER A 297 18.09 4.33 -9.54
N TRP A 298 18.47 5.42 -8.88
CA TRP A 298 18.70 5.43 -7.43
C TRP A 298 17.44 5.06 -6.64
N PHE A 299 16.29 5.60 -7.04
CA PHE A 299 14.99 5.34 -6.39
C PHE A 299 14.50 3.91 -6.66
N THR A 300 14.81 3.35 -7.82
CA THR A 300 14.57 1.91 -8.13
C THR A 300 15.40 1.02 -7.22
N ALA A 301 16.67 1.34 -7.01
CA ALA A 301 17.53 0.59 -6.09
C ALA A 301 17.04 0.69 -4.63
N LEU A 302 16.58 1.85 -4.18
CA LEU A 302 15.95 2.01 -2.87
C LEU A 302 14.63 1.23 -2.77
N SER A 303 13.85 1.19 -3.85
CA SER A 303 12.63 0.37 -3.92
C SER A 303 12.92 -1.13 -3.82
N LEU A 304 14.00 -1.61 -4.42
CA LEU A 304 14.48 -2.99 -4.26
C LEU A 304 14.93 -3.27 -2.82
N LEU A 305 15.59 -2.33 -2.17
CA LEU A 305 15.96 -2.45 -0.76
C LEU A 305 14.72 -2.55 0.14
N LYS A 306 13.71 -1.70 -0.09
CA LYS A 306 12.40 -1.75 0.57
C LYS A 306 11.71 -3.09 0.37
N LEU A 307 11.66 -3.56 -0.89
CA LEU A 307 11.04 -4.84 -1.24
C LEU A 307 11.76 -6.02 -0.56
N THR A 308 13.09 -5.98 -0.52
CA THR A 308 13.89 -6.97 0.19
C THR A 308 13.58 -7.00 1.67
N ALA A 309 13.49 -5.83 2.31
CA ALA A 309 13.17 -5.72 3.73
C ALA A 309 11.75 -6.26 4.04
N THR A 310 10.76 -5.85 3.27
CA THR A 310 9.36 -6.27 3.47
C THR A 310 9.18 -7.76 3.21
N THR A 311 9.73 -8.29 2.11
CA THR A 311 9.68 -9.72 1.80
C THR A 311 10.44 -10.55 2.83
N GLY A 312 11.61 -10.09 3.28
CA GLY A 312 12.38 -10.73 4.34
C GLY A 312 11.62 -10.80 5.67
N LEU A 313 10.91 -9.75 6.05
CA LEU A 313 10.06 -9.75 7.24
C LEU A 313 8.90 -10.74 7.10
N ILE A 314 8.23 -10.79 5.95
CA ILE A 314 7.18 -11.77 5.67
C ILE A 314 7.74 -13.20 5.79
N ALA A 315 8.87 -13.49 5.16
CA ALA A 315 9.53 -14.79 5.26
C ALA A 315 9.89 -15.16 6.70
N LYS A 316 10.47 -14.22 7.47
CA LYS A 316 10.81 -14.41 8.89
C LYS A 316 9.58 -14.76 9.73
N HIS A 317 8.47 -14.05 9.53
CA HIS A 317 7.24 -14.33 10.26
C HIS A 317 6.58 -15.65 9.82
N ALA A 318 6.63 -15.99 8.53
CA ALA A 318 6.14 -17.26 8.02
C ALA A 318 6.91 -18.45 8.61
N LEU A 319 8.24 -18.41 8.56
CA LEU A 319 9.10 -19.46 9.12
C LEU A 319 8.92 -19.64 10.63
N ARG A 320 8.73 -18.55 11.39
CA ARG A 320 8.41 -18.63 12.83
C ARG A 320 7.11 -19.38 13.12
N ARG A 321 6.18 -19.40 12.16
CA ARG A 321 4.91 -20.15 12.24
C ARG A 321 5.01 -21.55 11.61
N GLY A 322 6.18 -21.95 11.10
CA GLY A 322 6.37 -23.23 10.41
C GLY A 322 5.88 -23.23 8.96
N ASP A 323 5.48 -22.09 8.39
CA ASP A 323 5.00 -21.97 7.01
C ASP A 323 6.16 -21.77 6.03
N THR A 324 6.72 -22.89 5.56
CA THR A 324 7.79 -22.90 4.56
C THR A 324 7.30 -22.69 3.13
N SER A 325 5.99 -22.81 2.91
CA SER A 325 5.35 -22.64 1.59
C SER A 325 5.04 -21.17 1.27
N ASN A 326 5.19 -20.28 2.22
CA ASN A 326 4.92 -18.85 2.07
C ASN A 326 5.68 -18.22 0.91
N TRP A 327 5.02 -17.36 0.17
CA TRP A 327 5.60 -16.70 -0.99
C TRP A 327 6.89 -15.91 -0.66
N GLY A 328 6.95 -15.25 0.50
CA GLY A 328 8.14 -14.54 0.95
C GLY A 328 9.35 -15.46 1.11
N VAL A 329 9.15 -16.68 1.63
CA VAL A 329 10.21 -17.70 1.75
C VAL A 329 10.69 -18.14 0.37
N ARG A 330 9.76 -18.37 -0.55
CA ARG A 330 10.09 -18.76 -1.95
C ARG A 330 10.87 -17.69 -2.71
N MET A 331 10.74 -16.41 -2.31
CA MET A 331 11.43 -15.28 -2.95
C MET A 331 12.88 -15.09 -2.50
N LEU A 332 13.28 -15.60 -1.32
CA LEU A 332 14.64 -15.41 -0.79
C LEU A 332 15.77 -15.73 -1.77
N PRO A 333 15.76 -16.84 -2.55
CA PRO A 333 16.82 -17.13 -3.50
C PRO A 333 16.94 -16.06 -4.60
N ARG A 334 15.83 -15.48 -5.04
CA ARG A 334 15.83 -14.43 -6.07
C ARG A 334 16.34 -13.10 -5.52
N LEU A 335 15.91 -12.74 -4.31
CA LEU A 335 16.42 -11.55 -3.62
C LEU A 335 17.93 -11.62 -3.40
N ARG A 336 18.48 -12.76 -3.01
CA ARG A 336 19.94 -12.97 -2.89
C ARG A 336 20.67 -12.65 -4.20
N ARG A 337 20.17 -13.14 -5.32
CA ARG A 337 20.78 -12.88 -6.64
C ARG A 337 20.72 -11.41 -7.02
N MET A 338 19.61 -10.74 -6.73
CA MET A 338 19.45 -9.32 -7.06
C MET A 338 20.36 -8.41 -6.23
N LEU A 339 20.59 -8.76 -4.96
CA LEU A 339 21.48 -8.00 -4.08
C LEU A 339 22.97 -8.31 -4.29
N ALA A 340 23.30 -9.40 -4.97
CA ALA A 340 24.67 -9.77 -5.24
C ALA A 340 25.37 -8.80 -6.23
N ASP A 341 24.58 -8.05 -7.02
CA ASP A 341 25.09 -7.04 -7.95
C ASP A 341 24.33 -5.70 -7.77
N PRO A 342 24.72 -4.91 -6.77
CA PRO A 342 24.10 -3.59 -6.53
C PRO A 342 24.28 -2.61 -7.70
N GLY A 343 25.35 -2.72 -8.48
CA GLY A 343 25.62 -1.85 -9.63
C GLY A 343 24.56 -2.02 -10.70
N ARG A 344 24.20 -3.25 -11.02
CA ARG A 344 23.12 -3.56 -11.97
C ARG A 344 21.78 -3.00 -11.53
N ALA A 345 21.49 -3.07 -10.23
CA ALA A 345 20.25 -2.49 -9.67
C ALA A 345 20.20 -0.97 -9.80
N LEU A 346 21.36 -0.29 -9.81
CA LEU A 346 21.49 1.14 -10.03
C LEU A 346 21.56 1.55 -11.51
N GLY A 347 21.49 0.58 -12.43
CA GLY A 347 21.60 0.83 -13.86
C GLY A 347 23.02 1.21 -14.30
N GLU A 348 24.02 0.80 -13.53
CA GLU A 348 25.43 0.96 -13.91
C GLU A 348 25.82 -0.11 -14.93
N PRO A 349 26.64 0.23 -15.93
CA PRO A 349 27.07 -0.70 -16.98
C PRO A 349 27.92 -1.88 -16.46
#